data_091116c25387362a06482da23213269d
#
_entry.id   091116c25387362a06482da23213269d
#
_cell.length_a   1.000
_cell.length_b   1.000
_cell.length_c   1.000
_cell.angle_alpha   90.00
_cell.angle_beta   90.00
_cell.angle_gamma   90.00
#
_symmetry.space_group_name_H-M   'P 1'
#
loop_
_entity.id
_entity.type
_entity.pdbx_description
1 polymer ?
#
loop_
_entity_poly.entity_id
_entity_poly.type
_entity_poly.pdbx_seq_one_letter_code
_entity_poly.pdbx_strand_id
1 'polypeptide(L)'
;PFVYLLQSAGIALQDAPKRFLRIVEPVEVRDGDKWARFSPHAGFRLDFTIDFPHPVFGSENRHAVVDFAEHSYAKDVARARTFGFMQDVEAMRSMGLALGGSLQNAVVLDETRVLNSEGLRYDNEFVRHKVLDAIGDLYLIGHPLVGEYAAFKSGHALNNRLARALLAQPRAFEVVTYAAEAEAPRTFPDWQLKPA
;
A
#
# COMPACT_ATOMS: atom_id res chain seq x y z
N PRO A 1 14.08 5.94 -1.56
CA PRO A 1 14.80 7.17 -1.90
C PRO A 1 13.99 8.43 -1.63
N PHE A 2 12.71 8.52 -2.11
CA PHE A 2 11.90 9.75 -1.99
C PHE A 2 11.60 10.16 -0.55
N VAL A 3 11.26 9.21 0.34
CA VAL A 3 11.06 9.50 1.77
C VAL A 3 12.29 10.15 2.38
N TYR A 4 13.48 9.61 2.10
CA TYR A 4 14.74 10.18 2.58
C TYR A 4 14.97 11.59 2.04
N LEU A 5 14.73 11.82 0.74
CA LEU A 5 14.91 13.14 0.13
C LEU A 5 13.97 14.20 0.74
N LEU A 6 12.70 13.83 0.96
CA LEU A 6 11.72 14.72 1.60
C LEU A 6 12.08 15.03 3.06
N GLN A 7 12.49 14.01 3.82
CA GLN A 7 12.96 14.21 5.19
C GLN A 7 14.22 15.07 5.25
N SER A 8 15.15 14.93 4.29
CA SER A 8 16.37 15.74 4.21
C SER A 8 16.09 17.19 3.83
N ALA A 9 15.09 17.42 2.97
CA ALA A 9 14.65 18.76 2.60
C ALA A 9 13.91 19.49 3.73
N GLY A 10 13.33 18.73 4.67
CA GLY A 10 12.48 19.25 5.73
C GLY A 10 11.02 19.39 5.29
N ILE A 11 10.15 19.50 6.28
CA ILE A 11 8.69 19.65 6.10
C ILE A 11 8.25 20.87 6.92
N ALA A 12 7.61 21.83 6.25
CA ALA A 12 6.99 22.98 6.89
C ALA A 12 5.52 22.67 7.20
N LEU A 13 5.11 22.90 8.44
CA LEU A 13 3.70 22.85 8.82
C LEU A 13 2.98 24.10 8.31
N GLN A 14 1.75 23.92 7.88
CA GLN A 14 0.85 25.00 7.48
C GLN A 14 -0.22 25.19 8.57
N ASP A 15 -0.72 26.42 8.70
CA ASP A 15 -1.79 26.72 9.67
C ASP A 15 -3.17 26.17 9.29
N ALA A 16 -3.31 25.69 8.05
CA ALA A 16 -4.58 25.11 7.58
C ALA A 16 -4.75 23.65 8.09
N PRO A 17 -5.90 23.33 8.70
CA PRO A 17 -6.14 21.96 9.19
C PRO A 17 -6.23 20.98 8.04
N LYS A 18 -5.58 19.83 8.21
CA LYS A 18 -5.61 18.74 7.24
C LYS A 18 -6.99 18.09 7.19
N ARG A 19 -7.50 17.88 5.98
CA ARG A 19 -8.75 17.17 5.75
C ARG A 19 -8.49 15.70 5.54
N PHE A 20 -9.34 14.86 6.13
CA PHE A 20 -9.32 13.40 6.02
C PHE A 20 -10.63 12.92 5.43
N LEU A 21 -10.61 11.83 4.69
CA LEU A 21 -11.79 11.11 4.26
C LEU A 21 -12.01 9.93 5.21
N ARG A 22 -13.08 10.01 6.03
CA ARG A 22 -13.45 8.97 6.98
C ARG A 22 -14.50 8.06 6.39
N ILE A 23 -14.23 6.77 6.39
CA ILE A 23 -15.18 5.74 5.95
C ILE A 23 -16.22 5.54 7.06
N VAL A 24 -17.49 5.64 6.72
CA VAL A 24 -18.62 5.47 7.65
C VAL A 24 -19.50 4.27 7.32
N GLU A 25 -19.54 3.84 6.05
CA GLU A 25 -20.20 2.62 5.63
C GLU A 25 -19.25 1.76 4.78
N PRO A 26 -19.38 0.42 4.83
CA PRO A 26 -18.56 -0.46 4.01
C PRO A 26 -18.84 -0.27 2.50
N VAL A 27 -17.77 -0.29 1.70
CA VAL A 27 -17.85 -0.32 0.23
C VAL A 27 -16.96 -1.46 -0.27
N GLU A 28 -17.49 -2.32 -1.12
CA GLU A 28 -16.76 -3.48 -1.64
C GLU A 28 -16.90 -3.58 -3.15
N VAL A 29 -15.85 -4.04 -3.81
CA VAL A 29 -15.84 -4.42 -5.23
C VAL A 29 -15.25 -5.81 -5.39
N ARG A 30 -15.76 -6.56 -6.38
CA ARG A 30 -15.32 -7.93 -6.69
C ARG A 30 -15.00 -8.09 -8.16
N ASP A 31 -14.10 -9.03 -8.45
CA ASP A 31 -13.75 -9.48 -9.80
C ASP A 31 -13.40 -10.97 -9.72
N GLY A 32 -14.37 -11.85 -10.00
CA GLY A 32 -14.26 -13.26 -9.72
C GLY A 32 -14.06 -13.53 -8.23
N ASP A 33 -12.97 -14.23 -7.89
CA ASP A 33 -12.57 -14.53 -6.51
C ASP A 33 -11.81 -13.36 -5.83
N LYS A 34 -11.38 -12.35 -6.62
CA LYS A 34 -10.67 -11.17 -6.10
C LYS A 34 -11.65 -10.17 -5.50
N TRP A 35 -11.26 -9.52 -4.43
CA TRP A 35 -12.07 -8.46 -3.83
C TRP A 35 -11.21 -7.42 -3.14
N ALA A 36 -11.78 -6.22 -3.01
CA ALA A 36 -11.24 -5.15 -2.20
C ALA A 36 -12.40 -4.39 -1.52
N ARG A 37 -12.20 -3.98 -0.26
CA ARG A 37 -13.23 -3.38 0.59
C ARG A 37 -12.65 -2.27 1.44
N PHE A 38 -13.45 -1.20 1.61
CA PHE A 38 -13.31 -0.27 2.72
C PHE A 38 -14.29 -0.61 3.83
N SER A 39 -13.88 -0.40 5.07
CA SER A 39 -14.71 -0.51 6.27
C SER A 39 -14.38 0.60 7.27
N PRO A 40 -15.31 1.02 8.13
CA PRO A 40 -15.02 1.95 9.22
C PRO A 40 -13.89 1.42 10.12
N HIS A 41 -12.95 2.30 10.47
CA HIS A 41 -11.87 2.05 11.41
C HIS A 41 -11.38 3.37 12.01
N ALA A 42 -10.83 3.35 13.22
CA ALA A 42 -10.43 4.58 13.92
C ALA A 42 -9.15 5.24 13.38
N GLY A 43 -8.32 4.49 12.63
CA GLY A 43 -7.10 4.96 12.00
C GLY A 43 -7.04 4.57 10.53
N PHE A 44 -5.84 4.44 9.97
CA PHE A 44 -5.64 3.87 8.64
C PHE A 44 -4.99 2.49 8.77
N ARG A 45 -5.73 1.46 8.39
CA ARG A 45 -5.32 0.06 8.45
C ARG A 45 -5.46 -0.59 7.08
N LEU A 46 -4.47 -1.41 6.73
CA LEU A 46 -4.51 -2.25 5.54
C LEU A 46 -4.39 -3.72 5.96
N ASP A 47 -5.27 -4.54 5.39
CA ASP A 47 -5.30 -6.00 5.56
C ASP A 47 -5.25 -6.61 4.16
N PHE A 48 -4.12 -7.18 3.77
CA PHE A 48 -3.90 -7.64 2.40
C PHE A 48 -3.52 -9.10 2.36
N THR A 49 -4.21 -9.88 1.52
CA THR A 49 -3.87 -11.27 1.23
C THR A 49 -3.57 -11.43 -0.26
N ILE A 50 -2.44 -12.05 -0.57
CA ILE A 50 -2.05 -12.47 -1.92
C ILE A 50 -2.22 -13.98 -2.06
N ASP A 51 -2.44 -14.42 -3.30
CA ASP A 51 -2.49 -15.84 -3.63
C ASP A 51 -1.90 -16.06 -5.03
N PHE A 52 -0.68 -16.60 -5.06
CA PHE A 52 0.03 -16.97 -6.28
C PHE A 52 0.35 -18.48 -6.24
N PRO A 53 0.11 -19.21 -7.33
CA PRO A 53 0.38 -20.66 -7.39
C PRO A 53 1.88 -20.94 -7.61
N HIS A 54 2.71 -20.58 -6.61
CA HIS A 54 4.16 -20.75 -6.70
C HIS A 54 4.71 -21.20 -5.32
N PRO A 55 5.69 -22.13 -5.27
CA PRO A 55 6.16 -22.74 -4.02
C PRO A 55 6.76 -21.75 -3.00
N VAL A 56 7.27 -20.60 -3.45
CA VAL A 56 7.82 -19.54 -2.57
C VAL A 56 6.74 -18.91 -1.69
N PHE A 57 5.45 -18.96 -2.10
CA PHE A 57 4.35 -18.37 -1.34
C PHE A 57 3.79 -19.39 -0.34
N GLY A 58 4.41 -19.46 0.84
CA GLY A 58 3.89 -20.19 2.00
C GLY A 58 2.75 -19.45 2.70
N SER A 59 2.10 -20.09 3.67
CA SER A 59 1.01 -19.49 4.46
C SER A 59 1.46 -18.24 5.21
N GLU A 60 2.70 -18.22 5.69
CA GLU A 60 3.24 -17.14 6.53
C GLU A 60 3.52 -15.85 5.75
N ASN A 61 3.73 -15.94 4.42
CA ASN A 61 4.14 -14.78 3.63
C ASN A 61 3.07 -14.24 2.66
N ARG A 62 1.85 -14.80 2.73
CA ARG A 62 0.71 -14.40 1.88
C ARG A 62 -0.15 -13.29 2.46
N HIS A 63 -0.04 -13.02 3.75
CA HIS A 63 -0.91 -12.09 4.46
C HIS A 63 -0.08 -11.06 5.24
N ALA A 64 -0.55 -9.82 5.23
CA ALA A 64 0.00 -8.75 6.05
C ALA A 64 -1.10 -7.81 6.53
N VAL A 65 -1.00 -7.42 7.79
CA VAL A 65 -1.78 -6.32 8.37
C VAL A 65 -0.80 -5.20 8.70
N VAL A 66 -1.13 -3.98 8.27
CA VAL A 66 -0.38 -2.77 8.59
C VAL A 66 -1.37 -1.75 9.14
N ASP A 67 -1.34 -1.54 10.45
CA ASP A 67 -2.09 -0.48 11.13
C ASP A 67 -1.12 0.67 11.44
N PHE A 68 -1.38 1.84 10.89
CA PHE A 68 -0.49 3.00 11.09
C PHE A 68 -0.58 3.63 12.49
N ALA A 69 -1.48 3.17 13.34
CA ALA A 69 -1.41 3.47 14.77
C ALA A 69 -0.18 2.84 15.44
N GLU A 70 0.28 1.68 14.92
CA GLU A 70 1.35 0.86 15.50
C GLU A 70 2.57 0.72 14.59
N HIS A 71 2.37 0.82 13.26
CA HIS A 71 3.40 0.58 12.25
C HIS A 71 3.92 1.88 11.63
N SER A 72 5.16 1.83 11.16
CA SER A 72 5.80 2.92 10.42
C SER A 72 5.93 2.56 8.95
N TYR A 73 5.48 3.45 8.06
CA TYR A 73 5.68 3.27 6.62
C TYR A 73 7.16 3.04 6.26
N ALA A 74 8.05 3.84 6.82
CA ALA A 74 9.48 3.79 6.50
C ALA A 74 10.12 2.46 6.92
N LYS A 75 9.71 1.91 8.07
CA LYS A 75 10.27 0.66 8.61
C LYS A 75 9.58 -0.57 8.05
N ASP A 76 8.24 -0.52 7.98
CA ASP A 76 7.43 -1.72 7.77
C ASP A 76 6.99 -1.93 6.33
N VAL A 77 7.04 -0.88 5.46
CA VAL A 77 6.50 -0.94 4.09
C VAL A 77 7.49 -0.47 3.03
N ALA A 78 8.12 0.70 3.23
CA ALA A 78 8.84 1.44 2.18
C ALA A 78 9.98 0.69 1.48
N ARG A 79 10.54 -0.35 2.11
CA ARG A 79 11.66 -1.12 1.57
C ARG A 79 11.22 -2.35 0.78
N ALA A 80 9.92 -2.66 0.73
CA ALA A 80 9.40 -3.80 -0.01
C ALA A 80 9.56 -3.58 -1.52
N ARG A 81 10.31 -4.46 -2.17
CA ARG A 81 10.55 -4.43 -3.61
C ARG A 81 9.37 -5.03 -4.36
N THR A 82 9.16 -4.54 -5.58
CA THR A 82 8.30 -5.24 -6.54
C THR A 82 8.87 -6.63 -6.84
N PHE A 83 8.04 -7.51 -7.34
CA PHE A 83 8.45 -8.87 -7.71
C PHE A 83 7.87 -9.27 -9.06
N GLY A 84 8.53 -10.20 -9.70
CA GLY A 84 8.10 -10.76 -10.97
C GLY A 84 8.69 -12.14 -11.21
N PHE A 85 8.01 -12.91 -12.04
CA PHE A 85 8.49 -14.21 -12.49
C PHE A 85 9.43 -14.02 -13.69
N MET A 86 10.51 -14.78 -13.77
CA MET A 86 11.52 -14.63 -14.82
C MET A 86 10.90 -14.67 -16.22
N GLN A 87 9.96 -15.57 -16.45
CA GLN A 87 9.26 -15.69 -17.74
C GLN A 87 8.51 -14.41 -18.11
N ASP A 88 7.84 -13.77 -17.15
CA ASP A 88 7.12 -12.52 -17.38
C ASP A 88 8.09 -11.34 -17.62
N VAL A 89 9.23 -11.34 -16.92
CA VAL A 89 10.28 -10.32 -17.10
C VAL A 89 10.87 -10.39 -18.51
N GLU A 90 11.15 -11.59 -19.02
CA GLU A 90 11.64 -11.79 -20.37
C GLU A 90 10.62 -11.35 -21.43
N ALA A 91 9.35 -11.72 -21.24
CA ALA A 91 8.26 -11.29 -22.11
C ALA A 91 8.08 -9.76 -22.12
N MET A 92 8.13 -9.13 -20.96
CA MET A 92 8.04 -7.66 -20.86
C MET A 92 9.23 -6.97 -21.56
N ARG A 93 10.44 -7.48 -21.36
CA ARG A 93 11.64 -6.93 -22.00
C ARG A 93 11.59 -7.04 -23.54
N SER A 94 11.07 -8.13 -24.07
CA SER A 94 10.89 -8.29 -25.52
C SER A 94 9.93 -7.24 -26.11
N MET A 95 9.00 -6.73 -25.31
CA MET A 95 8.06 -5.66 -25.64
C MET A 95 8.59 -4.24 -25.31
N GLY A 96 9.85 -4.12 -24.88
CA GLY A 96 10.45 -2.83 -24.47
C GLY A 96 9.99 -2.33 -23.09
N LEU A 97 9.35 -3.19 -22.28
CA LEU A 97 8.91 -2.89 -20.92
C LEU A 97 9.92 -3.39 -19.88
N ALA A 98 9.76 -2.96 -18.63
CA ALA A 98 10.60 -3.36 -17.49
C ALA A 98 12.13 -3.18 -17.70
N LEU A 99 12.54 -2.24 -18.56
CA LEU A 99 13.96 -2.02 -18.91
C LEU A 99 14.80 -1.54 -17.73
N GLY A 100 14.21 -0.86 -16.74
CA GLY A 100 14.86 -0.43 -15.50
C GLY A 100 14.87 -1.50 -14.39
N GLY A 101 14.24 -2.65 -14.60
CA GLY A 101 14.19 -3.74 -13.63
C GLY A 101 15.53 -4.47 -13.52
N SER A 102 15.98 -4.68 -12.27
CA SER A 102 17.19 -5.42 -11.94
C SER A 102 17.00 -6.18 -10.63
N LEU A 103 17.88 -7.14 -10.33
CA LEU A 103 17.90 -7.83 -9.03
C LEU A 103 18.12 -6.88 -7.84
N GLN A 104 18.61 -5.66 -8.07
CA GLN A 104 18.79 -4.66 -7.01
C GLN A 104 17.48 -3.98 -6.59
N ASN A 105 16.51 -3.81 -7.52
CA ASN A 105 15.26 -3.09 -7.28
C ASN A 105 14.00 -3.93 -7.40
N ALA A 106 14.10 -5.20 -7.78
CA ALA A 106 13.00 -6.15 -7.86
C ALA A 106 13.40 -7.51 -7.28
N VAL A 107 12.43 -8.24 -6.74
CA VAL A 107 12.56 -9.65 -6.40
C VAL A 107 12.16 -10.47 -7.61
N VAL A 108 13.09 -11.29 -8.11
CA VAL A 108 12.86 -12.13 -9.29
C VAL A 108 12.75 -13.59 -8.86
N LEU A 109 11.73 -14.26 -9.37
CA LEU A 109 11.42 -15.65 -9.07
C LEU A 109 11.65 -16.52 -10.33
N ASP A 110 12.33 -17.66 -10.17
CA ASP A 110 12.25 -18.74 -11.15
C ASP A 110 11.04 -19.65 -10.86
N GLU A 111 11.00 -20.85 -11.33
CA GLU A 111 9.89 -21.79 -11.12
C GLU A 111 9.77 -22.29 -9.67
N THR A 112 10.80 -22.12 -8.84
CA THR A 112 10.88 -22.75 -7.50
C THR A 112 11.37 -21.84 -6.40
N ARG A 113 12.14 -20.78 -6.71
CA ARG A 113 12.85 -19.98 -5.71
C ARG A 113 13.02 -18.51 -6.09
N VAL A 114 13.49 -17.72 -5.11
CA VAL A 114 13.98 -16.36 -5.30
C VAL A 114 15.39 -16.39 -5.89
N LEU A 115 15.64 -15.59 -6.93
CA LEU A 115 16.95 -15.51 -7.61
C LEU A 115 17.90 -14.48 -6.99
N ASN A 116 17.38 -13.56 -6.18
CA ASN A 116 18.17 -12.54 -5.51
C ASN A 116 19.09 -13.19 -4.48
N SER A 117 20.39 -13.02 -4.61
CA SER A 117 21.39 -13.62 -3.71
C SER A 117 21.31 -13.12 -2.27
N GLU A 118 20.86 -11.85 -2.08
CA GLU A 118 20.64 -11.24 -0.78
C GLU A 118 19.31 -11.67 -0.11
N GLY A 119 18.48 -12.47 -0.80
CA GLY A 119 17.18 -12.90 -0.32
C GLY A 119 16.15 -11.78 -0.24
N LEU A 120 15.18 -11.94 0.66
CA LEU A 120 14.11 -10.99 0.92
C LEU A 120 14.50 -9.98 2.01
N ARG A 121 13.93 -8.76 1.93
CA ARG A 121 14.10 -7.70 2.94
C ARG A 121 13.14 -7.82 4.12
N TYR A 122 12.05 -8.56 3.93
CA TYR A 122 11.05 -8.94 4.93
C TYR A 122 10.60 -10.37 4.64
N ASP A 123 10.28 -11.15 5.64
CA ASP A 123 9.80 -12.53 5.47
C ASP A 123 8.56 -12.59 4.57
N ASN A 124 7.74 -11.56 4.62
CA ASN A 124 6.54 -11.38 3.80
C ASN A 124 6.65 -10.19 2.82
N GLU A 125 7.83 -9.99 2.19
CA GLU A 125 8.11 -8.84 1.32
C GLU A 125 7.09 -8.71 0.16
N PHE A 126 6.66 -9.82 -0.41
CA PHE A 126 5.71 -9.84 -1.52
C PHE A 126 4.37 -9.16 -1.17
N VAL A 127 3.76 -9.55 -0.06
CA VAL A 127 2.49 -8.94 0.36
C VAL A 127 2.69 -7.53 0.88
N ARG A 128 3.82 -7.20 1.51
CA ARG A 128 4.15 -5.82 1.89
C ARG A 128 4.30 -4.91 0.69
N HIS A 129 4.82 -5.41 -0.43
CA HIS A 129 4.84 -4.65 -1.68
C HIS A 129 3.42 -4.38 -2.19
N LYS A 130 2.50 -5.35 -2.10
CA LYS A 130 1.10 -5.11 -2.46
C LYS A 130 0.40 -4.10 -1.55
N VAL A 131 0.77 -4.06 -0.27
CA VAL A 131 0.35 -2.98 0.66
C VAL A 131 0.89 -1.63 0.20
N LEU A 132 2.16 -1.56 -0.21
CA LEU A 132 2.78 -0.34 -0.75
C LEU A 132 2.05 0.15 -2.01
N ASP A 133 1.76 -0.76 -2.95
CA ASP A 133 0.99 -0.46 -4.16
C ASP A 133 -0.40 0.10 -3.81
N ALA A 134 -1.11 -0.57 -2.89
CA ALA A 134 -2.44 -0.14 -2.46
C ALA A 134 -2.42 1.25 -1.83
N ILE A 135 -1.45 1.56 -0.96
CA ILE A 135 -1.28 2.90 -0.38
C ILE A 135 -1.18 3.94 -1.51
N GLY A 136 -0.34 3.70 -2.51
CA GLY A 136 -0.16 4.61 -3.65
C GLY A 136 -1.47 4.80 -4.45
N ASP A 137 -2.16 3.70 -4.76
CA ASP A 137 -3.42 3.74 -5.51
C ASP A 137 -4.53 4.50 -4.76
N LEU A 138 -4.63 4.30 -3.44
CA LEU A 138 -5.66 4.92 -2.60
C LEU A 138 -5.43 6.43 -2.42
N TYR A 139 -4.19 6.92 -2.57
CA TYR A 139 -3.91 8.35 -2.54
C TYR A 139 -4.61 9.13 -3.66
N LEU A 140 -5.01 8.48 -4.76
CA LEU A 140 -5.79 9.08 -5.85
C LEU A 140 -7.18 9.55 -5.40
N ILE A 141 -7.67 9.15 -4.23
CA ILE A 141 -8.90 9.67 -3.62
C ILE A 141 -8.76 11.15 -3.22
N GLY A 142 -7.53 11.66 -3.10
CA GLY A 142 -7.24 13.08 -2.86
C GLY A 142 -7.23 13.50 -1.39
N HIS A 143 -7.53 12.60 -0.46
CA HIS A 143 -7.47 12.81 0.98
C HIS A 143 -6.83 11.61 1.68
N PRO A 144 -6.09 11.79 2.78
CA PRO A 144 -5.74 10.68 3.66
C PRO A 144 -7.01 9.98 4.15
N LEU A 145 -6.98 8.65 4.16
CA LEU A 145 -8.09 7.82 4.60
C LEU A 145 -8.06 7.61 6.12
N VAL A 146 -9.23 7.61 6.72
CA VAL A 146 -9.51 7.07 8.05
C VAL A 146 -10.51 5.94 7.85
N GLY A 147 -10.03 4.71 8.00
CA GLY A 147 -10.77 3.49 7.69
C GLY A 147 -9.84 2.31 7.49
N GLU A 148 -10.41 1.14 7.33
CA GLU A 148 -9.71 -0.08 6.93
C GLU A 148 -9.85 -0.30 5.42
N TYR A 149 -8.75 -0.64 4.78
CA TYR A 149 -8.72 -1.26 3.46
C TYR A 149 -8.38 -2.73 3.61
N ALA A 150 -9.27 -3.62 3.21
CA ALA A 150 -9.04 -5.06 3.20
C ALA A 150 -9.12 -5.60 1.76
N ALA A 151 -8.21 -6.52 1.39
CA ALA A 151 -8.17 -7.03 0.03
C ALA A 151 -7.64 -8.48 -0.08
N PHE A 152 -8.21 -9.20 -1.02
CA PHE A 152 -7.75 -10.51 -1.45
C PHE A 152 -7.43 -10.49 -2.95
N LYS A 153 -6.20 -10.81 -3.32
CA LYS A 153 -5.70 -10.89 -4.72
C LYS A 153 -5.89 -9.58 -5.50
N SER A 154 -5.99 -8.44 -4.83
CA SER A 154 -6.20 -7.15 -5.48
C SER A 154 -4.94 -6.65 -6.21
N GLY A 155 -5.14 -5.70 -7.09
CA GLY A 155 -4.12 -4.97 -7.82
C GLY A 155 -4.65 -3.62 -8.26
N HIS A 156 -3.85 -2.85 -9.02
CA HIS A 156 -4.13 -1.46 -9.40
C HIS A 156 -5.54 -1.25 -9.98
N ALA A 157 -5.98 -2.14 -10.88
CA ALA A 157 -7.31 -2.02 -11.50
C ALA A 157 -8.44 -2.13 -10.48
N LEU A 158 -8.36 -3.10 -9.56
CA LEU A 158 -9.41 -3.33 -8.56
C LEU A 158 -9.36 -2.25 -7.46
N ASN A 159 -8.17 -1.81 -7.05
CA ASN A 159 -7.97 -0.70 -6.13
C ASN A 159 -8.60 0.59 -6.69
N ASN A 160 -8.39 0.89 -7.98
CA ASN A 160 -8.99 2.04 -8.65
C ASN A 160 -10.52 1.92 -8.74
N ARG A 161 -11.05 0.72 -9.03
CA ARG A 161 -12.49 0.46 -9.02
C ARG A 161 -13.09 0.71 -7.64
N LEU A 162 -12.42 0.27 -6.57
CA LEU A 162 -12.86 0.50 -5.20
C LEU A 162 -12.87 2.00 -4.85
N ALA A 163 -11.81 2.72 -5.18
CA ALA A 163 -11.73 4.17 -4.97
C ALA A 163 -12.88 4.91 -5.69
N ARG A 164 -13.15 4.56 -6.96
CA ARG A 164 -14.30 5.12 -7.73
C ARG A 164 -15.65 4.74 -7.12
N ALA A 165 -15.80 3.49 -6.67
CA ALA A 165 -17.04 3.03 -6.03
C ALA A 165 -17.32 3.78 -4.72
N LEU A 166 -16.28 4.08 -3.93
CA LEU A 166 -16.41 4.93 -2.75
C LEU A 166 -16.87 6.34 -3.11
N LEU A 167 -16.16 7.00 -4.03
CA LEU A 167 -16.50 8.38 -4.43
C LEU A 167 -17.89 8.52 -5.08
N ALA A 168 -18.42 7.45 -5.66
CA ALA A 168 -19.78 7.39 -6.18
C ALA A 168 -20.85 7.20 -5.09
N GLN A 169 -20.47 6.97 -3.83
CA GLN A 169 -21.36 6.72 -2.69
C GLN A 169 -21.16 7.76 -1.58
N PRO A 170 -21.67 9.00 -1.72
CA PRO A 170 -21.42 10.08 -0.75
C PRO A 170 -21.85 9.78 0.68
N ARG A 171 -22.72 8.79 0.88
CA ARG A 171 -23.12 8.33 2.23
C ARG A 171 -22.11 7.44 2.90
N ALA A 172 -21.19 6.83 2.14
CA ALA A 172 -20.22 5.90 2.66
C ALA A 172 -18.98 6.57 3.29
N PHE A 173 -18.84 7.88 3.15
CA PHE A 173 -17.74 8.62 3.71
C PHE A 173 -18.12 10.05 4.10
N GLU A 174 -17.30 10.67 4.92
CA GLU A 174 -17.37 12.08 5.26
C GLU A 174 -15.97 12.70 5.20
N VAL A 175 -15.90 13.99 4.88
CA VAL A 175 -14.65 14.75 4.94
C VAL A 175 -14.60 15.47 6.28
N VAL A 176 -13.60 15.14 7.09
CA VAL A 176 -13.45 15.63 8.47
C VAL A 176 -12.13 16.36 8.67
N THR A 177 -12.11 17.29 9.62
CA THR A 177 -10.91 17.92 10.19
C THR A 177 -10.89 17.67 11.67
N TYR A 178 -9.70 17.65 12.26
CA TYR A 178 -9.53 17.53 13.72
C TYR A 178 -9.07 18.87 14.28
N ALA A 179 -9.64 19.26 15.43
CA ALA A 179 -9.37 20.57 16.05
C ALA A 179 -7.94 20.66 16.60
N ALA A 180 -7.39 19.53 17.05
CA ALA A 180 -6.02 19.45 17.52
C ALA A 180 -5.29 18.29 16.82
N GLU A 181 -3.99 18.44 16.58
CA GLU A 181 -3.15 17.40 15.97
C GLU A 181 -3.19 16.09 16.78
N ALA A 182 -3.26 16.18 18.11
CA ALA A 182 -3.33 15.02 18.99
C ALA A 182 -4.62 14.20 18.85
N GLU A 183 -5.69 14.77 18.28
CA GLU A 183 -6.97 14.09 18.04
C GLU A 183 -7.01 13.42 16.65
N ALA A 184 -6.12 13.85 15.75
CA ALA A 184 -6.06 13.26 14.42
C ALA A 184 -5.50 11.84 14.49
N PRO A 185 -6.17 10.87 13.87
CA PRO A 185 -5.62 9.51 13.81
C PRO A 185 -4.29 9.53 13.05
N ARG A 186 -3.36 8.71 13.49
CA ARG A 186 -2.14 8.48 12.72
C ARG A 186 -2.52 7.87 11.38
N THR A 187 -2.22 8.60 10.34
CA THR A 187 -2.28 8.13 8.97
C THR A 187 -0.89 8.29 8.38
N PHE A 188 -0.57 7.49 7.41
CA PHE A 188 0.67 7.65 6.66
C PHE A 188 0.84 9.08 6.09
N PRO A 189 2.07 9.61 6.05
CA PRO A 189 3.33 9.10 6.59
C PRO A 189 3.62 9.59 8.01
N ASP A 190 4.35 8.75 8.76
CA ASP A 190 4.91 9.12 10.05
C ASP A 190 6.17 9.99 9.82
N TRP A 191 5.96 11.27 9.60
CA TRP A 191 7.04 12.26 9.47
C TRP A 191 7.47 12.67 10.88
N GLN A 192 8.71 12.35 11.26
CA GLN A 192 9.32 13.04 12.39
C GLN A 192 9.55 14.49 11.95
N LEU A 193 8.64 15.37 12.31
CA LEU A 193 8.78 16.80 12.12
C LEU A 193 9.95 17.26 12.97
N LYS A 194 11.04 17.71 12.34
CA LYS A 194 12.03 18.51 13.05
C LYS A 194 11.42 19.88 13.21
N PRO A 195 11.38 20.45 14.46
CA PRO A 195 11.01 21.84 14.62
C PRO A 195 11.96 22.69 13.76
N ALA A 196 11.36 23.65 13.05
CA ALA A 196 12.08 24.61 12.23
C ALA A 196 13.05 25.45 13.09
#